data_398d740da05841fd62ec9162cbaa090b
#
_entry.id   398d740da05841fd62ec9162cbaa090b
#
_cell.length_a   1.000
_cell.length_b   1.000
_cell.length_c   1.000
_cell.angle_alpha   90.00
_cell.angle_beta   90.00
_cell.angle_gamma   90.00
#
_symmetry.space_group_name_H-M   'P 1'
#
loop_
_entity.id
_entity.type
_entity.pdbx_description
1 polymer ?
#
loop_
_entity_poly.entity_id
_entity_poly.type
_entity_poly.pdbx_seq_one_letter_code
_entity_poly.pdbx_strand_id
1 'polypeptide(L)'
;MDKLDSAYKTIGEVAKILDLKSNDKGSLPTHVIRFWETQFKQIKPKILNSNRRYYDEKTINLLKKVKFLLKDQGMTINGVKKILDNEDSLKLDEIADKSIRAENLRNKLLKISNKLKELKNGKKNAR
;
A
#
# COMPACT_ATOMS: atom_id res chain seq x y z
N MET A 1 27.90 -4.20 6.70
CA MET A 1 26.77 -3.41 6.21
C MET A 1 25.57 -3.67 7.05
N ASP A 2 25.01 -2.62 7.60
CA ASP A 2 23.81 -2.75 8.38
C ASP A 2 22.63 -3.13 7.48
N LYS A 3 21.69 -3.92 8.04
CA LYS A 3 20.46 -4.30 7.33
C LYS A 3 19.69 -3.09 6.84
N LEU A 4 19.88 -1.94 7.48
CA LEU A 4 19.25 -0.67 7.08
C LEU A 4 19.76 -0.18 5.72
N ASP A 5 21.06 -0.35 5.44
CA ASP A 5 21.65 0.09 4.17
C ASP A 5 21.16 -0.73 2.98
N SER A 6 20.79 -1.99 3.19
CA SER A 6 20.24 -2.84 2.12
C SER A 6 18.74 -2.67 1.95
N ALA A 7 18.01 -2.30 3.02
CA ALA A 7 16.56 -2.16 3.01
C ALA A 7 16.09 -0.76 2.55
N TYR A 8 16.93 0.26 2.70
CA TYR A 8 16.58 1.64 2.36
C TYR A 8 17.51 2.18 1.28
N LYS A 9 16.94 2.97 0.39
CA LYS A 9 17.68 3.63 -0.69
C LYS A 9 17.66 5.14 -0.48
N THR A 10 18.75 5.80 -0.85
CA THR A 10 18.82 7.27 -0.83
C THR A 10 18.02 7.85 -1.99
N ILE A 11 17.73 9.15 -1.91
CA ILE A 11 16.96 9.84 -2.96
C ILE A 11 17.67 9.77 -4.32
N GLY A 12 19.00 9.84 -4.34
CA GLY A 12 19.77 9.69 -5.58
C GLY A 12 19.66 8.30 -6.17
N GLU A 13 19.71 7.27 -5.33
CA GLU A 13 19.53 5.89 -5.77
C GLU A 13 18.12 5.65 -6.31
N VAL A 14 17.11 6.22 -5.65
CA VAL A 14 15.72 6.12 -6.10
C VAL A 14 15.53 6.81 -7.44
N ALA A 15 16.15 7.97 -7.64
CA ALA A 15 16.11 8.67 -8.92
C ALA A 15 16.69 7.81 -10.06
N LYS A 16 17.74 7.06 -9.77
CA LYS A 16 18.31 6.10 -10.74
C LYS A 16 17.37 4.93 -10.99
N ILE A 17 16.80 4.37 -9.94
CA ILE A 17 15.85 3.25 -10.04
C ILE A 17 14.62 3.65 -10.87
N LEU A 18 14.14 4.87 -10.68
CA LEU A 18 12.99 5.39 -11.42
C LEU A 18 13.35 5.81 -12.85
N ASP A 19 14.62 5.78 -13.19
CA ASP A 19 15.12 6.19 -14.52
C ASP A 19 14.63 7.58 -14.90
N LEU A 20 14.71 8.51 -13.96
CA LEU A 20 14.40 9.90 -14.20
C LEU A 20 15.52 10.54 -15.03
N LYS A 21 15.12 11.31 -16.04
CA LYS A 21 16.08 11.95 -16.92
C LYS A 21 16.92 12.97 -16.16
N SER A 22 18.24 12.84 -16.27
CA SER A 22 19.15 13.84 -15.70
C SER A 22 18.98 15.17 -16.46
N ASN A 23 19.28 16.27 -15.76
CA ASN A 23 19.28 17.57 -16.40
C ASN A 23 20.54 17.72 -17.29
N ASP A 24 20.67 18.84 -17.99
CA ASP A 24 21.78 19.12 -18.91
C ASP A 24 23.15 19.07 -18.20
N LYS A 25 23.17 19.22 -16.89
CA LYS A 25 24.39 19.17 -16.08
C LYS A 25 24.72 17.76 -15.56
N GLY A 26 23.92 16.77 -15.93
CA GLY A 26 24.11 15.39 -15.49
C GLY A 26 23.69 15.10 -14.07
N SER A 27 23.09 16.04 -13.36
CA SER A 27 22.58 15.82 -12.02
C SER A 27 21.25 15.10 -12.08
N LEU A 28 21.04 14.15 -11.14
CA LEU A 28 19.78 13.42 -11.04
C LEU A 28 18.67 14.36 -10.55
N PRO A 29 17.47 14.28 -11.13
CA PRO A 29 16.36 15.17 -10.75
C PRO A 29 15.69 14.72 -9.46
N THR A 30 16.42 14.80 -8.35
CA THR A 30 15.87 14.43 -7.04
C THR A 30 14.75 15.37 -6.59
N HIS A 31 14.71 16.59 -7.13
CA HIS A 31 13.65 17.54 -6.83
C HIS A 31 12.27 17.04 -7.27
N VAL A 32 12.20 16.21 -8.29
CA VAL A 32 10.93 15.61 -8.74
C VAL A 32 10.38 14.69 -7.65
N ILE A 33 11.23 13.87 -7.06
CA ILE A 33 10.85 12.97 -5.96
C ILE A 33 10.38 13.77 -4.75
N ARG A 34 11.10 14.84 -4.39
CA ARG A 34 10.71 15.72 -3.28
C ARG A 34 9.36 16.39 -3.56
N PHE A 35 9.14 16.82 -4.79
CA PHE A 35 7.87 17.41 -5.19
C PHE A 35 6.74 16.40 -5.04
N TRP A 36 6.92 15.18 -5.52
CA TRP A 36 5.91 14.13 -5.37
C TRP A 36 5.64 13.81 -3.90
N GLU A 37 6.67 13.83 -3.08
CA GLU A 37 6.53 13.66 -1.63
C GLU A 37 5.60 14.69 -1.01
N THR A 38 5.69 15.95 -1.46
CA THR A 38 4.79 17.02 -0.97
C THR A 38 3.37 16.89 -1.51
N GLN A 39 3.19 16.31 -2.68
CA GLN A 39 1.89 16.17 -3.31
C GLN A 39 1.13 14.92 -2.87
N PHE A 40 1.84 13.85 -2.58
CA PHE A 40 1.24 12.55 -2.23
C PHE A 40 1.56 12.19 -0.78
N LYS A 41 0.54 12.22 0.06
CA LYS A 41 0.71 11.91 1.50
C LYS A 41 1.15 10.47 1.75
N GLN A 42 0.94 9.58 0.78
CA GLN A 42 1.34 8.18 0.87
C GLN A 42 2.85 8.00 0.74
N ILE A 43 3.53 8.95 0.12
CA ILE A 43 4.98 8.91 -0.04
C ILE A 43 5.62 9.52 1.22
N LYS A 44 6.10 8.64 2.11
CA LYS A 44 6.70 9.05 3.38
C LYS A 44 8.11 8.48 3.49
N PRO A 45 9.13 9.27 3.14
CA PRO A 45 10.50 8.81 3.35
C PRO A 45 10.84 8.82 4.83
N LYS A 46 11.77 7.97 5.20
CA LYS A 46 12.31 7.95 6.55
C LYS A 46 13.47 8.93 6.61
N ILE A 47 13.42 9.88 7.54
CA ILE A 47 14.49 10.85 7.73
C ILE A 47 15.35 10.33 8.88
N LEU A 48 16.58 9.95 8.55
CA LEU A 48 17.55 9.46 9.54
C LEU A 48 18.60 10.54 9.82
N ASN A 49 19.63 10.16 10.56
CA ASN A 49 20.72 11.07 10.96
C ASN A 49 21.18 11.94 9.80
N SER A 50 21.51 13.20 10.05
CA SER A 50 21.94 14.17 9.04
C SER A 50 20.85 14.65 8.07
N ASN A 51 19.58 14.50 8.42
CA ASN A 51 18.43 14.96 7.62
C ASN A 51 18.37 14.33 6.21
N ARG A 52 18.97 13.15 6.03
CA ARG A 52 18.92 12.44 4.74
C ARG A 52 17.63 11.66 4.63
N ARG A 53 17.06 11.66 3.43
CA ARG A 53 15.86 10.90 3.11
C ARG A 53 16.23 9.49 2.68
N TYR A 54 15.55 8.52 3.27
CA TYR A 54 15.70 7.10 2.92
C TYR A 54 14.34 6.54 2.55
N TYR A 55 14.30 5.75 1.50
CA TYR A 55 13.07 5.20 0.94
C TYR A 55 13.10 3.68 1.05
N ASP A 56 12.04 3.11 1.63
CA ASP A 56 11.91 1.65 1.70
C ASP A 56 11.33 1.12 0.39
N GLU A 57 11.28 -0.21 0.27
CA GLU A 57 10.78 -0.87 -0.93
C GLU A 57 9.34 -0.47 -1.26
N LYS A 58 8.48 -0.39 -0.25
CA LYS A 58 7.09 0.01 -0.44
C LYS A 58 6.97 1.41 -1.02
N THR A 59 7.74 2.35 -0.49
CA THR A 59 7.75 3.72 -0.97
C THR A 59 8.32 3.81 -2.38
N ILE A 60 9.37 3.03 -2.68
CA ILE A 60 9.94 2.98 -4.03
C ILE A 60 8.92 2.44 -5.04
N ASN A 61 8.20 1.38 -4.68
CA ASN A 61 7.16 0.82 -5.55
C ASN A 61 6.03 1.82 -5.78
N LEU A 62 5.68 2.57 -4.75
CA LEU A 62 4.68 3.64 -4.86
C LEU A 62 5.16 4.75 -5.79
N LEU A 63 6.42 5.15 -5.68
CA LEU A 63 7.03 6.14 -6.58
C LEU A 63 7.07 5.65 -8.03
N LYS A 64 7.36 4.37 -8.25
CA LYS A 64 7.31 3.76 -9.59
C LYS A 64 5.90 3.87 -10.16
N LYS A 65 4.89 3.60 -9.36
CA LYS A 65 3.49 3.71 -9.75
C LYS A 65 3.11 5.15 -10.07
N VAL A 66 3.50 6.09 -9.23
CA VAL A 66 3.27 7.52 -9.45
C VAL A 66 3.91 7.96 -10.78
N LYS A 67 5.16 7.58 -11.01
CA LYS A 67 5.85 7.89 -12.26
C LYS A 67 5.10 7.31 -13.46
N PHE A 68 4.68 6.07 -13.37
CA PHE A 68 3.94 5.41 -14.45
C PHE A 68 2.65 6.16 -14.77
N LEU A 69 1.87 6.52 -13.76
CA LEU A 69 0.61 7.23 -13.94
C LEU A 69 0.80 8.64 -14.49
N LEU A 70 1.82 9.35 -14.02
CA LEU A 70 2.08 10.73 -14.46
C LEU A 70 2.75 10.79 -15.82
N LYS A 71 3.75 9.96 -16.07
CA LYS A 71 4.59 10.02 -17.27
C LYS A 71 4.05 9.16 -18.40
N ASP A 72 3.73 7.91 -18.12
CA ASP A 72 3.30 6.98 -19.17
C ASP A 72 1.82 7.10 -19.48
N GLN A 73 0.98 7.32 -18.47
CA GLN A 73 -0.46 7.49 -18.65
C GLN A 73 -0.88 8.95 -18.84
N GLY A 74 0.04 9.89 -18.61
CA GLY A 74 -0.24 11.32 -18.79
C GLY A 74 -1.29 11.87 -17.83
N MET A 75 -1.45 11.28 -16.66
CA MET A 75 -2.44 11.72 -15.66
C MET A 75 -1.99 13.00 -14.97
N THR A 76 -2.95 13.75 -14.45
CA THR A 76 -2.68 14.91 -13.62
C THR A 76 -2.33 14.49 -12.20
N ILE A 77 -1.65 15.36 -11.46
CA ILE A 77 -1.31 15.12 -10.06
C ILE A 77 -2.59 14.87 -9.24
N ASN A 78 -3.63 15.67 -9.47
CA ASN A 78 -4.91 15.50 -8.77
C ASN A 78 -5.55 14.15 -9.09
N GLY A 79 -5.47 13.71 -10.34
CA GLY A 79 -5.97 12.39 -10.75
C GLY A 79 -5.23 11.25 -10.05
N VAL A 80 -3.91 11.34 -9.96
CA VAL A 80 -3.09 10.34 -9.27
C VAL A 80 -3.39 10.35 -7.77
N LYS A 81 -3.55 11.52 -7.15
CA LYS A 81 -3.94 11.64 -5.75
C LYS A 81 -5.24 10.88 -5.47
N LYS A 82 -6.23 11.05 -6.34
CA LYS A 82 -7.52 10.36 -6.22
C LYS A 82 -7.37 8.84 -6.31
N ILE A 83 -6.53 8.38 -7.24
CA ILE A 83 -6.27 6.94 -7.39
C ILE A 83 -5.62 6.38 -6.13
N LEU A 84 -4.59 7.04 -5.60
CA LEU A 84 -3.89 6.58 -4.41
C LEU A 84 -4.80 6.60 -3.18
N ASP A 85 -5.62 7.63 -3.03
CA ASP A 85 -6.58 7.72 -1.93
C ASP A 85 -7.65 6.64 -2.03
N ASN A 86 -8.13 6.36 -3.23
CA ASN A 86 -9.10 5.29 -3.47
C ASN A 86 -8.51 3.92 -3.18
N GLU A 87 -7.26 3.68 -3.55
CA GLU A 87 -6.58 2.43 -3.25
C GLU A 87 -6.41 2.21 -1.75
N ASP A 88 -6.05 3.26 -1.01
CA ASP A 88 -5.96 3.19 0.45
C ASP A 88 -7.32 2.84 1.05
N SER A 89 -8.40 3.48 0.57
CA SER A 89 -9.76 3.17 1.00
C SER A 89 -10.15 1.74 0.67
N LEU A 90 -9.83 1.28 -0.55
CA LEU A 90 -10.13 -0.10 -0.97
C LEU A 90 -9.38 -1.11 -0.12
N LYS A 91 -8.13 -0.84 0.22
CA LYS A 91 -7.36 -1.73 1.11
C LYS A 91 -7.98 -1.82 2.50
N LEU A 92 -8.43 -0.71 3.04
CA LEU A 92 -9.13 -0.67 4.32
C LEU A 92 -10.44 -1.43 4.23
N ASP A 93 -11.19 -1.24 3.14
CA ASP A 93 -12.44 -1.96 2.89
C ASP A 93 -12.20 -3.46 2.73
N GLU A 94 -11.15 -3.85 2.02
CA GLU A 94 -10.78 -5.27 1.88
C GLU A 94 -10.45 -5.90 3.23
N ILE A 95 -9.70 -5.22 4.07
CA ILE A 95 -9.36 -5.70 5.41
C ILE A 95 -10.62 -5.83 6.25
N ALA A 96 -11.49 -4.83 6.22
CA ALA A 96 -12.77 -4.85 6.92
C ALA A 96 -13.66 -5.97 6.41
N ASP A 97 -13.77 -6.13 5.09
CA ASP A 97 -14.55 -7.20 4.46
C ASP A 97 -14.04 -8.58 4.82
N LYS A 98 -12.73 -8.77 4.82
CA LYS A 98 -12.13 -10.03 5.23
C LYS A 98 -12.43 -10.36 6.69
N SER A 99 -12.37 -9.36 7.57
CA SER A 99 -12.71 -9.53 8.98
C SER A 99 -14.18 -9.87 9.16
N ILE A 100 -15.07 -9.15 8.46
CA ILE A 100 -16.52 -9.37 8.49
C ILE A 100 -16.85 -10.76 7.93
N ARG A 101 -16.21 -11.16 6.82
CA ARG A 101 -16.42 -12.48 6.21
C ARG A 101 -15.99 -13.61 7.16
N ALA A 102 -14.84 -13.45 7.82
CA ALA A 102 -14.35 -14.44 8.76
C ALA A 102 -15.30 -14.57 9.95
N GLU A 103 -15.77 -13.45 10.47
CA GLU A 103 -16.74 -13.43 11.57
C GLU A 103 -18.08 -14.02 11.16
N ASN A 104 -18.58 -13.67 9.98
CA ASN A 104 -19.81 -14.21 9.43
C ASN A 104 -19.72 -15.71 9.18
N LEU A 105 -18.57 -16.18 8.69
CA LEU A 105 -18.33 -17.61 8.49
C LEU A 105 -18.34 -18.36 9.82
N ARG A 106 -17.69 -17.81 10.83
CA ARG A 106 -17.69 -18.36 12.18
C ARG A 106 -19.10 -18.43 12.75
N ASN A 107 -19.89 -17.36 12.59
CA ASN A 107 -21.27 -17.31 13.04
C ASN A 107 -22.15 -18.32 12.30
N LYS A 108 -21.94 -18.48 10.99
CA LYS A 108 -22.65 -19.50 10.19
C LYS A 108 -22.32 -20.90 10.66
N LEU A 109 -21.06 -21.17 10.94
CA LEU A 109 -20.63 -22.50 11.46
C LEU A 109 -21.26 -22.78 12.82
N LEU A 110 -21.32 -21.79 13.71
CA LEU A 110 -21.99 -21.93 15.00
C LEU A 110 -23.47 -22.19 14.84
N LYS A 111 -24.15 -21.49 13.93
CA LYS A 111 -25.58 -21.71 13.64
C LYS A 111 -25.83 -23.11 13.11
N ILE A 112 -24.98 -23.59 12.20
CA ILE A 112 -25.09 -24.94 11.63
C ILE A 112 -24.88 -25.98 12.75
N SER A 113 -23.86 -25.80 13.59
CA SER A 113 -23.59 -26.68 14.72
C SER A 113 -24.78 -26.76 15.70
N ASN A 114 -25.37 -25.60 16.03
CA ASN A 114 -26.53 -25.53 16.89
C ASN A 114 -27.76 -26.20 16.26
N LYS A 115 -27.99 -26.00 14.96
CA LYS A 115 -29.05 -26.66 14.22
C LYS A 115 -28.90 -28.19 14.22
N LEU A 116 -27.68 -28.66 14.04
CA LEU A 116 -27.39 -30.09 14.08
C LEU A 116 -27.68 -30.66 15.47
N LYS A 117 -27.36 -29.96 16.54
CA LYS A 117 -27.67 -30.34 17.90
C LYS A 117 -29.18 -30.38 18.14
N GLU A 118 -29.90 -29.38 17.66
CA GLU A 118 -31.37 -29.29 17.74
C GLU A 118 -32.03 -30.44 16.99
N LEU A 119 -31.56 -30.77 15.80
CA LEU A 119 -32.06 -31.88 15.00
C LEU A 119 -31.81 -33.22 15.69
N LYS A 120 -30.64 -33.37 16.29
CA LYS A 120 -30.32 -34.57 17.06
C LYS A 120 -31.25 -34.73 18.27
N ASN A 121 -31.49 -33.63 18.98
CA ASN A 121 -32.40 -33.61 20.13
C ASN A 121 -33.87 -33.74 19.70
N GLY A 122 -34.24 -33.10 18.58
CA GLY A 122 -35.57 -33.18 17.98
C GLY A 122 -35.91 -34.59 17.53
N LYS A 123 -34.98 -35.32 16.96
CA LYS A 123 -35.16 -36.74 16.59
C LYS A 123 -35.39 -37.61 17.78
N LYS A 124 -34.77 -37.34 18.93
CA LYS A 124 -34.97 -38.06 20.17
C LYS A 124 -36.31 -37.75 20.81
N ASN A 125 -36.84 -36.51 20.62
CA ASN A 125 -38.07 -36.04 21.23
C ASN A 125 -39.30 -36.30 20.36
N ALA A 126 -39.14 -36.55 19.05
CA ALA A 126 -40.21 -36.77 18.10
C ALA A 126 -40.79 -38.19 18.14
N ARG A 127 -40.34 -39.01 19.02
CA ARG A 127 -40.88 -40.35 19.18
C ARG A 127 -41.86 -40.44 20.33
#